data_716d7e4d16730882e588ddd5ffcaa0b1
#
_entry.id   716d7e4d16730882e588ddd5ffcaa0b1
#
_cell.length_a   1.000
_cell.length_b   1.000
_cell.length_c   1.000
_cell.angle_alpha   90.00
_cell.angle_beta   90.00
_cell.angle_gamma   90.00
#
_symmetry.space_group_name_H-M   'P 1'
#
loop_
_entity.id
_entity.type
_entity.pdbx_description
1 polymer ?
#
loop_
_entity_poly.entity_id
_entity_poly.type
_entity_poly.pdbx_seq_one_letter_code
_entity_poly.pdbx_strand_id
1 'polypeptide(L)'
;FFKQKTAYEISACLVGSEMCIRDRRKIYMPMDEIETSVAYQIGALQAMAIIENTKVTHVKPHGALNNMSSESKDIAEAITRGISGVDKNLILVAVAGSYLFNSGIESGLKVASEAYADRSYEDDGNMTSRQFDHAMIRNEEQAVKQVRSIVLDGIIIANSGKKIPVSVDTICIHGDEPTGPAIASAVKEMLEKEGVIIKPLPEMQLRQQK
;
A
#
# COMPACT_ATOMS: atom_id res chain seq x y z
N PHE A 1 -11.60 -28.51 14.36
CA PHE A 1 -12.37 -27.24 14.20
C PHE A 1 -11.36 -26.14 13.90
N PHE A 2 -11.08 -25.90 12.63
CA PHE A 2 -10.37 -24.68 12.22
C PHE A 2 -11.37 -23.52 12.29
N LYS A 3 -11.22 -22.68 13.31
CA LYS A 3 -11.90 -21.39 13.34
C LYS A 3 -11.34 -20.58 12.18
N GLN A 4 -12.20 -20.11 11.29
CA GLN A 4 -11.81 -19.26 10.16
C GLN A 4 -11.06 -18.04 10.72
N LYS A 5 -9.74 -18.00 10.50
CA LYS A 5 -8.92 -16.87 10.95
C LYS A 5 -9.17 -15.70 10.00
N THR A 6 -9.28 -14.51 10.55
CA THR A 6 -9.37 -13.29 9.74
C THR A 6 -8.08 -13.09 8.93
N ALA A 7 -8.12 -12.35 7.84
CA ALA A 7 -6.95 -12.00 7.05
C ALA A 7 -5.83 -11.37 7.91
N TYR A 8 -6.19 -10.65 8.96
CA TYR A 8 -5.27 -10.09 9.95
C TYR A 8 -4.55 -11.18 10.76
N GLU A 9 -5.25 -12.21 11.23
CA GLU A 9 -4.65 -13.30 12.00
C GLU A 9 -3.74 -14.17 11.14
N ILE A 10 -4.06 -14.34 9.86
CA ILE A 10 -3.20 -15.05 8.89
C ILE A 10 -1.92 -14.23 8.65
N SER A 11 -2.02 -12.94 8.42
CA SER A 11 -0.87 -12.05 8.25
C SER A 11 0.02 -12.02 9.49
N ALA A 12 -0.55 -11.94 10.69
CA ALA A 12 0.21 -11.94 11.94
C ALA A 12 0.98 -13.26 12.19
N CYS A 13 0.47 -14.38 11.68
CA CYS A 13 1.16 -15.68 11.79
C CYS A 13 2.31 -15.86 10.79
N LEU A 14 2.26 -15.16 9.64
CA LEU A 14 3.25 -15.28 8.57
C LEU A 14 4.42 -14.30 8.73
N VAL A 15 4.23 -13.22 9.47
CA VAL A 15 5.24 -12.18 9.65
C VAL A 15 6.07 -12.48 10.88
N GLY A 16 7.08 -13.29 10.70
CA GLY A 16 8.11 -13.58 11.72
C GLY A 16 9.17 -12.51 11.86
N SER A 17 9.15 -11.47 11.02
CA SER A 17 10.09 -10.35 11.12
C SER A 17 9.39 -9.14 11.74
N GLU A 18 9.92 -8.64 12.86
CA GLU A 18 9.45 -7.41 13.51
C GLU A 18 9.62 -6.15 12.67
N MET A 19 10.26 -6.28 11.50
CA MET A 19 10.50 -5.21 10.53
C MET A 19 9.26 -4.43 10.12
N CYS A 20 8.10 -5.08 10.14
CA CYS A 20 6.91 -4.50 9.52
C CYS A 20 5.83 -4.09 10.52
N ILE A 21 5.79 -4.60 11.75
CA ILE A 21 4.55 -4.58 12.52
C ILE A 21 4.59 -3.78 13.82
N ARG A 22 5.60 -3.93 14.69
CA ARG A 22 5.50 -3.38 16.06
C ARG A 22 6.00 -1.97 16.25
N ASP A 23 7.22 -1.67 15.90
CA ASP A 23 7.83 -0.37 16.20
C ASP A 23 8.17 0.49 14.99
N ARG A 24 7.96 -0.09 13.79
CA ARG A 24 8.18 0.59 12.49
C ARG A 24 9.58 1.19 12.34
N ARG A 25 10.58 0.60 13.02
CA ARG A 25 11.98 0.99 12.87
C ARG A 25 12.49 0.57 11.49
N LYS A 26 13.35 1.41 10.92
CA LYS A 26 14.11 1.04 9.72
C LYS A 26 15.13 -0.02 10.12
N ILE A 27 14.98 -1.25 9.62
CA ILE A 27 15.96 -2.31 9.75
C ILE A 27 16.67 -2.45 8.41
N TYR A 28 17.99 -2.29 8.44
CA TYR A 28 18.80 -2.42 7.24
C TYR A 28 19.23 -3.88 7.07
N MET A 29 18.82 -4.46 5.96
CA MET A 29 19.15 -5.84 5.56
C MET A 29 19.85 -5.82 4.20
N PRO A 30 20.69 -6.84 3.90
CA PRO A 30 21.16 -7.09 2.54
C PRO A 30 20.00 -7.21 1.54
N MET A 31 20.22 -6.77 0.32
CA MET A 31 19.15 -6.73 -0.70
C MET A 31 18.63 -8.13 -1.07
N ASP A 32 19.49 -9.13 -1.07
CA ASP A 32 19.15 -10.54 -1.29
C ASP A 32 18.30 -11.13 -0.14
N GLU A 33 18.52 -10.68 1.09
CA GLU A 33 17.66 -11.06 2.23
C GLU A 33 16.28 -10.42 2.13
N ILE A 34 16.18 -9.15 1.67
CA ILE A 34 14.88 -8.51 1.41
C ILE A 34 14.13 -9.26 0.30
N GLU A 35 14.81 -9.57 -0.80
CA GLU A 35 14.26 -10.31 -1.93
C GLU A 35 13.70 -11.67 -1.50
N THR A 36 14.52 -12.46 -0.80
CA THR A 36 14.14 -13.81 -0.33
C THR A 36 13.05 -13.76 0.72
N SER A 37 13.06 -12.77 1.63
CA SER A 37 12.01 -12.56 2.63
C SER A 37 10.66 -12.23 1.99
N VAL A 38 10.64 -11.38 0.97
CA VAL A 38 9.43 -11.06 0.22
C VAL A 38 8.90 -12.31 -0.50
N ALA A 39 9.76 -13.04 -1.21
CA ALA A 39 9.40 -14.27 -1.90
C ALA A 39 8.84 -15.32 -0.92
N TYR A 40 9.47 -15.51 0.23
CA TYR A 40 9.01 -16.43 1.28
C TYR A 40 7.60 -16.08 1.76
N GLN A 41 7.34 -14.82 2.10
CA GLN A 41 6.04 -14.40 2.61
C GLN A 41 4.92 -14.58 1.58
N ILE A 42 5.19 -14.27 0.32
CA ILE A 42 4.24 -14.49 -0.78
C ILE A 42 3.94 -15.97 -0.94
N GLY A 43 4.97 -16.82 -1.02
CA GLY A 43 4.82 -18.27 -1.18
C GLY A 43 4.06 -18.91 -0.03
N ALA A 44 4.34 -18.49 1.20
CA ALA A 44 3.64 -18.98 2.39
C ALA A 44 2.14 -18.61 2.33
N LEU A 45 1.81 -17.37 1.95
CA LEU A 45 0.42 -16.94 1.82
C LEU A 45 -0.29 -17.63 0.65
N GLN A 46 0.41 -17.85 -0.48
CA GLN A 46 -0.14 -18.62 -1.61
C GLN A 46 -0.51 -20.05 -1.21
N ALA A 47 0.34 -20.73 -0.43
CA ALA A 47 0.03 -22.05 0.06
C ALA A 47 -1.24 -22.09 0.92
N MET A 48 -1.41 -21.11 1.81
CA MET A 48 -2.63 -20.98 2.63
C MET A 48 -3.85 -20.64 1.77
N ALA A 49 -3.71 -19.78 0.78
CA ALA A 49 -4.78 -19.41 -0.13
C ALA A 49 -5.30 -20.62 -0.94
N ILE A 50 -4.40 -21.50 -1.37
CA ILE A 50 -4.76 -22.75 -2.07
C ILE A 50 -5.63 -23.65 -1.20
N ILE A 51 -5.30 -23.80 0.08
CA ILE A 51 -6.09 -24.61 1.04
C ILE A 51 -7.52 -24.06 1.13
N GLU A 52 -7.68 -22.74 1.09
CA GLU A 52 -8.98 -22.05 1.16
C GLU A 52 -9.66 -21.88 -0.22
N ASN A 53 -9.19 -22.58 -1.26
CA ASN A 53 -9.71 -22.48 -2.64
C ASN A 53 -9.76 -21.04 -3.19
N THR A 54 -8.78 -20.22 -2.81
CA THR A 54 -8.61 -18.84 -3.28
C THR A 54 -7.20 -18.62 -3.79
N LYS A 55 -6.86 -17.38 -4.18
CA LYS A 55 -5.52 -17.02 -4.68
C LYS A 55 -5.08 -15.67 -4.17
N VAL A 56 -3.78 -15.49 -4.00
CA VAL A 56 -3.17 -14.18 -3.82
C VAL A 56 -3.19 -13.44 -5.15
N THR A 57 -3.73 -12.23 -5.17
CA THR A 57 -3.88 -11.41 -6.39
C THR A 57 -2.94 -10.22 -6.43
N HIS A 58 -2.53 -9.73 -5.27
CA HIS A 58 -1.69 -8.54 -5.17
C HIS A 58 -0.76 -8.61 -3.95
N VAL A 59 0.28 -7.80 -3.99
CA VAL A 59 1.30 -7.68 -2.93
C VAL A 59 1.48 -6.21 -2.60
N LYS A 60 1.53 -5.90 -1.31
CA LYS A 60 1.83 -4.58 -0.79
C LYS A 60 2.84 -4.71 0.34
N PRO A 61 4.03 -4.11 0.24
CA PRO A 61 4.92 -3.96 1.38
C PRO A 61 4.24 -3.17 2.49
N HIS A 62 4.52 -3.49 3.74
CA HIS A 62 3.87 -2.88 4.88
C HIS A 62 4.87 -2.23 5.84
N GLY A 63 4.41 -1.24 6.62
CA GLY A 63 5.19 -0.64 7.70
C GLY A 63 6.47 0.06 7.23
N ALA A 64 7.58 -0.20 7.94
CA ALA A 64 8.87 0.43 7.65
C ALA A 64 9.39 0.08 6.24
N LEU A 65 9.21 -1.18 5.79
CA LEU A 65 9.64 -1.62 4.47
C LEU A 65 8.95 -0.84 3.34
N ASN A 66 7.66 -0.54 3.48
CA ASN A 66 6.95 0.29 2.51
C ASN A 66 7.53 1.71 2.42
N ASN A 67 7.83 2.35 3.57
CA ASN A 67 8.43 3.68 3.58
C ASN A 67 9.85 3.66 3.00
N MET A 68 10.68 2.67 3.41
CA MET A 68 12.04 2.52 2.90
C MET A 68 12.07 2.29 1.39
N SER A 69 11.16 1.48 0.85
CA SER A 69 11.04 1.22 -0.58
C SER A 69 10.52 2.42 -1.39
N SER A 70 9.85 3.36 -0.74
CA SER A 70 9.44 4.61 -1.36
C SER A 70 10.63 5.57 -1.53
N GLU A 71 11.63 5.49 -0.63
CA GLU A 71 12.80 6.37 -0.54
C GLU A 71 14.09 5.78 -1.13
N SER A 72 14.16 4.45 -1.35
CA SER A 72 15.37 3.75 -1.80
C SER A 72 15.10 2.87 -3.02
N LYS A 73 15.83 3.15 -4.10
CA LYS A 73 15.76 2.38 -5.35
C LYS A 73 16.19 0.94 -5.15
N ASP A 74 17.30 0.69 -4.45
CA ASP A 74 17.84 -0.66 -4.25
C ASP A 74 16.86 -1.56 -3.51
N ILE A 75 16.20 -1.03 -2.47
CA ILE A 75 15.16 -1.74 -1.72
C ILE A 75 13.94 -2.01 -2.60
N ALA A 76 13.52 -1.02 -3.38
CA ALA A 76 12.40 -1.16 -4.31
C ALA A 76 12.67 -2.27 -5.35
N GLU A 77 13.87 -2.30 -5.93
CA GLU A 77 14.29 -3.33 -6.88
C GLU A 77 14.36 -4.73 -6.23
N ALA A 78 14.87 -4.84 -5.00
CA ALA A 78 14.91 -6.11 -4.28
C ALA A 78 13.49 -6.67 -4.05
N ILE A 79 12.56 -5.80 -3.64
CA ILE A 79 11.15 -6.19 -3.47
C ILE A 79 10.53 -6.65 -4.79
N THR A 80 10.73 -5.90 -5.88
CA THR A 80 10.15 -6.26 -7.18
C THR A 80 10.74 -7.54 -7.75
N ARG A 81 12.04 -7.82 -7.52
CA ARG A 81 12.64 -9.11 -7.88
C ARG A 81 12.02 -10.25 -7.08
N GLY A 82 11.83 -10.09 -5.77
CA GLY A 82 11.18 -11.09 -4.91
C GLY A 82 9.76 -11.41 -5.38
N ILE A 83 8.97 -10.40 -5.73
CA ILE A 83 7.60 -10.58 -6.27
C ILE A 83 7.64 -11.30 -7.62
N SER A 84 8.45 -10.80 -8.55
CA SER A 84 8.54 -11.33 -9.91
C SER A 84 9.09 -12.76 -9.96
N GLY A 85 9.97 -13.10 -9.01
CA GLY A 85 10.53 -14.44 -8.85
C GLY A 85 9.49 -15.47 -8.43
N VAL A 86 8.44 -15.05 -7.70
CA VAL A 86 7.35 -15.94 -7.29
C VAL A 86 6.26 -16.00 -8.35
N ASP A 87 5.70 -14.85 -8.75
CA ASP A 87 4.65 -14.80 -9.78
C ASP A 87 4.58 -13.39 -10.40
N LYS A 88 4.87 -13.31 -11.70
CA LYS A 88 4.82 -12.07 -12.50
C LYS A 88 3.40 -11.54 -12.74
N ASN A 89 2.37 -12.32 -12.43
CA ASN A 89 0.98 -11.89 -12.59
C ASN A 89 0.45 -11.16 -11.35
N LEU A 90 1.20 -11.18 -10.24
CA LEU A 90 0.81 -10.44 -9.03
C LEU A 90 0.81 -8.93 -9.31
N ILE A 91 -0.19 -8.26 -8.77
CA ILE A 91 -0.30 -6.82 -8.83
C ILE A 91 0.52 -6.23 -7.66
N LEU A 92 1.47 -5.36 -7.96
CA LEU A 92 2.17 -4.60 -6.94
C LEU A 92 1.34 -3.37 -6.56
N VAL A 93 1.03 -3.21 -5.27
CA VAL A 93 0.45 -1.97 -4.73
C VAL A 93 1.58 -1.12 -4.17
N ALA A 94 1.77 0.07 -4.70
CA ALA A 94 2.88 0.97 -4.35
C ALA A 94 2.42 2.42 -4.20
N VAL A 95 3.07 3.15 -3.31
CA VAL A 95 2.82 4.59 -3.13
C VAL A 95 3.03 5.33 -4.45
N ALA A 96 2.10 6.18 -4.81
CA ALA A 96 2.13 6.97 -6.04
C ALA A 96 3.46 7.75 -6.18
N GLY A 97 4.14 7.58 -7.31
CA GLY A 97 5.39 8.28 -7.61
C GLY A 97 6.64 7.81 -6.85
N SER A 98 6.53 6.79 -6.00
CA SER A 98 7.65 6.25 -5.23
C SER A 98 8.65 5.46 -6.09
N TYR A 99 9.86 5.20 -5.54
CA TYR A 99 10.80 4.28 -6.19
C TYR A 99 10.21 2.89 -6.39
N LEU A 100 9.39 2.41 -5.43
CA LEU A 100 8.73 1.11 -5.57
C LEU A 100 7.74 1.08 -6.74
N PHE A 101 6.98 2.15 -6.93
CA PHE A 101 6.08 2.30 -8.07
C PHE A 101 6.85 2.21 -9.39
N ASN A 102 7.95 2.99 -9.52
CA ASN A 102 8.77 3.02 -10.72
C ASN A 102 9.44 1.67 -10.99
N SER A 103 10.06 1.06 -9.96
CA SER A 103 10.69 -0.27 -10.08
C SER A 103 9.67 -1.35 -10.47
N GLY A 104 8.44 -1.28 -9.98
CA GLY A 104 7.37 -2.18 -10.38
C GLY A 104 7.06 -2.10 -11.88
N ILE A 105 6.92 -0.89 -12.41
CA ILE A 105 6.71 -0.66 -13.85
C ILE A 105 7.91 -1.14 -14.67
N GLU A 106 9.14 -0.77 -14.26
CA GLU A 106 10.38 -1.18 -14.94
C GLU A 106 10.56 -2.71 -14.96
N SER A 107 10.10 -3.40 -13.91
CA SER A 107 10.14 -4.88 -13.80
C SER A 107 9.05 -5.58 -14.61
N GLY A 108 8.15 -4.83 -15.26
CA GLY A 108 7.03 -5.38 -16.02
C GLY A 108 5.86 -5.91 -15.18
N LEU A 109 5.81 -5.61 -13.88
CA LEU A 109 4.67 -5.93 -13.05
C LEU A 109 3.48 -5.01 -13.38
N LYS A 110 2.27 -5.49 -13.11
CA LYS A 110 1.10 -4.61 -13.00
C LYS A 110 1.20 -3.84 -11.68
N VAL A 111 1.09 -2.52 -11.73
CA VAL A 111 1.22 -1.67 -10.54
C VAL A 111 -0.07 -0.89 -10.31
N ALA A 112 -0.59 -1.01 -9.09
CA ALA A 112 -1.66 -0.16 -8.57
C ALA A 112 -1.03 1.00 -7.77
N SER A 113 -1.27 2.21 -8.22
CA SER A 113 -0.82 3.45 -7.60
C SER A 113 -1.67 3.76 -6.38
N GLU A 114 -1.05 3.89 -5.21
CA GLU A 114 -1.75 4.08 -3.93
C GLU A 114 -1.52 5.45 -3.32
N ALA A 115 -2.58 6.05 -2.77
CA ALA A 115 -2.48 7.15 -1.83
C ALA A 115 -3.24 6.84 -0.52
N TYR A 116 -3.15 7.72 0.46
CA TYR A 116 -3.69 7.49 1.81
C TYR A 116 -4.73 8.56 2.17
N ALA A 117 -5.85 8.11 2.71
CA ALA A 117 -6.91 9.00 3.20
C ALA A 117 -6.53 9.69 4.51
N ASP A 118 -5.82 8.97 5.36
CA ASP A 118 -5.60 9.28 6.78
C ASP A 118 -4.14 9.66 7.11
N ARG A 119 -3.34 9.98 6.09
CA ARG A 119 -1.94 10.41 6.24
C ARG A 119 -1.72 11.77 5.58
N SER A 120 -0.97 12.64 6.25
CA SER A 120 -0.49 13.88 5.64
C SER A 120 0.75 13.66 4.78
N TYR A 121 1.05 14.63 3.92
CA TYR A 121 2.11 14.55 2.93
C TYR A 121 3.07 15.71 3.02
N GLU A 122 4.36 15.44 2.76
CA GLU A 122 5.41 16.44 2.60
C GLU A 122 5.47 16.95 1.15
N ASP A 123 6.23 18.02 0.93
CA ASP A 123 6.35 18.70 -0.36
C ASP A 123 6.96 17.86 -1.49
N ASP A 124 7.62 16.77 -1.16
CA ASP A 124 8.18 15.78 -2.09
C ASP A 124 7.19 14.65 -2.44
N GLY A 125 6.00 14.66 -1.84
CA GLY A 125 4.98 13.63 -2.02
C GLY A 125 5.11 12.42 -1.09
N ASN A 126 6.12 12.36 -0.24
CA ASN A 126 6.23 11.33 0.77
C ASN A 126 5.27 11.57 1.93
N MET A 127 4.89 10.49 2.61
CA MET A 127 4.07 10.58 3.81
C MET A 127 4.86 11.20 4.97
N THR A 128 4.24 12.13 5.69
CA THR A 128 4.81 12.70 6.91
C THR A 128 5.15 11.61 7.92
N SER A 129 6.33 11.71 8.53
CA SER A 129 6.75 10.74 9.57
C SER A 129 5.77 10.72 10.73
N ARG A 130 5.38 9.51 11.19
CA ARG A 130 4.48 9.34 12.34
C ARG A 130 5.02 9.87 13.67
N GLN A 131 6.26 10.35 13.70
CA GLN A 131 6.82 11.07 14.84
C GLN A 131 6.21 12.46 15.04
N PHE A 132 5.55 13.01 14.01
CA PHE A 132 4.88 14.29 14.07
C PHE A 132 3.38 14.11 14.34
N ASP A 133 2.82 14.93 15.22
CA ASP A 133 1.40 14.85 15.62
C ASP A 133 0.44 15.03 14.45
N HIS A 134 0.82 15.85 13.47
CA HIS A 134 0.04 16.12 12.26
C HIS A 134 0.16 15.06 11.16
N ALA A 135 0.93 13.97 11.39
CA ALA A 135 1.12 12.92 10.40
C ALA A 135 -0.15 12.10 10.11
N MET A 136 -1.09 12.07 11.07
CA MET A 136 -2.33 11.30 10.97
C MET A 136 -3.53 12.22 10.89
N ILE A 137 -4.38 11.99 9.90
CA ILE A 137 -5.69 12.62 9.77
C ILE A 137 -6.72 11.72 10.45
N ARG A 138 -7.26 12.18 11.59
CA ARG A 138 -8.25 11.44 12.38
C ARG A 138 -9.66 11.98 12.25
N ASN A 139 -9.81 13.09 11.56
CA ASN A 139 -11.10 13.72 11.30
C ASN A 139 -11.68 13.24 9.97
N GLU A 140 -12.91 12.72 9.98
CA GLU A 140 -13.59 12.15 8.82
C GLU A 140 -13.74 13.18 7.68
N GLU A 141 -14.13 14.42 8.00
CA GLU A 141 -14.33 15.48 7.01
C GLU A 141 -13.02 15.83 6.30
N GLN A 142 -11.92 15.91 7.06
CA GLN A 142 -10.59 16.16 6.50
C GLN A 142 -10.14 15.02 5.59
N ALA A 143 -10.35 13.76 6.01
CA ALA A 143 -10.01 12.59 5.21
C ALA A 143 -10.83 12.53 3.91
N VAL A 144 -12.12 12.80 3.99
CA VAL A 144 -13.01 12.89 2.82
C VAL A 144 -12.55 14.00 1.87
N LYS A 145 -12.21 15.18 2.38
CA LYS A 145 -11.70 16.29 1.58
C LYS A 145 -10.38 15.94 0.88
N GLN A 146 -9.48 15.28 1.59
CA GLN A 146 -8.22 14.82 1.01
C GLN A 146 -8.44 13.79 -0.11
N VAL A 147 -9.26 12.77 0.14
CA VAL A 147 -9.54 11.74 -0.88
C VAL A 147 -10.25 12.34 -2.09
N ARG A 148 -11.17 13.27 -1.87
CA ARG A 148 -11.83 14.00 -2.97
C ARG A 148 -10.82 14.70 -3.84
N SER A 149 -9.90 15.48 -3.27
CA SER A 149 -8.82 16.15 -4.00
C SER A 149 -7.91 15.15 -4.75
N ILE A 150 -7.55 14.03 -4.12
CA ILE A 150 -6.70 13.00 -4.72
C ILE A 150 -7.39 12.32 -5.91
N VAL A 151 -8.64 11.88 -5.71
CA VAL A 151 -9.33 11.02 -6.69
C VAL A 151 -9.98 11.82 -7.81
N LEU A 152 -10.61 12.97 -7.49
CA LEU A 152 -11.37 13.75 -8.47
C LEU A 152 -10.52 14.85 -9.12
N ASP A 153 -9.69 15.54 -8.33
CA ASP A 153 -8.87 16.63 -8.83
C ASP A 153 -7.47 16.15 -9.29
N GLY A 154 -7.07 14.93 -8.92
CA GLY A 154 -5.72 14.39 -9.20
C GLY A 154 -4.62 15.12 -8.45
N ILE A 155 -4.88 15.61 -7.23
CA ILE A 155 -3.97 16.45 -6.46
C ILE A 155 -3.85 15.99 -5.02
N ILE A 156 -2.63 15.75 -4.58
CA ILE A 156 -2.27 15.71 -3.15
C ILE A 156 -1.94 17.14 -2.69
N ILE A 157 -2.48 17.54 -1.54
CA ILE A 157 -2.14 18.80 -0.90
C ILE A 157 -1.17 18.50 0.24
N ALA A 158 0.08 18.95 0.11
CA ALA A 158 1.11 18.81 1.13
C ALA A 158 0.85 19.70 2.35
N ASN A 159 1.56 19.44 3.45
CA ASN A 159 1.46 20.22 4.70
C ASN A 159 1.71 21.73 4.49
N SER A 160 2.58 22.09 3.54
CA SER A 160 2.85 23.50 3.16
C SER A 160 1.72 24.15 2.36
N GLY A 161 0.76 23.35 1.87
CA GLY A 161 -0.25 23.79 0.90
C GLY A 161 0.19 23.58 -0.56
N LYS A 162 1.39 23.05 -0.82
CA LYS A 162 1.84 22.72 -2.17
C LYS A 162 0.94 21.67 -2.79
N LYS A 163 0.56 21.89 -4.05
CA LYS A 163 -0.24 20.98 -4.85
C LYS A 163 0.68 20.04 -5.63
N ILE A 164 0.52 18.75 -5.44
CA ILE A 164 1.32 17.71 -6.08
C ILE A 164 0.39 16.92 -7.01
N PRO A 165 0.59 16.95 -8.32
CA PRO A 165 -0.20 16.13 -9.25
C PRO A 165 -0.01 14.65 -8.98
N VAL A 166 -1.11 13.89 -8.95
CA VAL A 166 -1.08 12.45 -8.69
C VAL A 166 -2.18 11.75 -9.49
N SER A 167 -1.93 10.50 -9.85
CA SER A 167 -2.97 9.62 -10.39
C SER A 167 -2.93 8.31 -9.61
N VAL A 168 -4.05 7.94 -9.01
CA VAL A 168 -4.15 6.79 -8.11
C VAL A 168 -5.16 5.76 -8.60
N ASP A 169 -4.95 4.53 -8.22
CA ASP A 169 -5.83 3.39 -8.49
C ASP A 169 -6.48 2.89 -7.19
N THR A 170 -5.88 3.19 -6.03
CA THR A 170 -6.38 2.75 -4.73
C THR A 170 -6.10 3.77 -3.63
N ILE A 171 -6.96 3.76 -2.61
CA ILE A 171 -6.84 4.59 -1.41
C ILE A 171 -6.70 3.69 -0.19
N CYS A 172 -5.64 3.88 0.56
CA CYS A 172 -5.39 3.19 1.83
C CYS A 172 -6.01 3.95 3.00
N ILE A 173 -6.61 3.20 3.92
CA ILE A 173 -7.11 3.68 5.22
C ILE A 173 -6.59 2.72 6.28
N HIS A 174 -6.02 3.24 7.35
CA HIS A 174 -5.45 2.41 8.41
C HIS A 174 -6.53 1.91 9.38
N GLY A 175 -6.64 0.60 9.53
CA GLY A 175 -7.61 -0.04 10.41
C GLY A 175 -7.17 -0.14 11.89
N ASP A 176 -5.92 0.20 12.21
CA ASP A 176 -5.39 0.26 13.57
C ASP A 176 -5.70 1.58 14.31
N GLU A 177 -6.23 2.58 13.60
CA GLU A 177 -6.75 3.83 14.19
C GLU A 177 -8.24 3.66 14.52
N PRO A 178 -8.71 4.12 15.71
CA PRO A 178 -10.12 4.01 16.12
C PRO A 178 -11.10 4.67 15.15
N THR A 179 -10.67 5.70 14.44
CA THR A 179 -11.48 6.43 13.45
C THR A 179 -11.48 5.78 12.07
N GLY A 180 -10.65 4.76 11.84
CA GLY A 180 -10.51 4.10 10.53
C GLY A 180 -11.82 3.62 9.91
N PRO A 181 -12.69 2.88 10.64
CA PRO A 181 -13.96 2.42 10.09
C PRO A 181 -14.91 3.55 9.68
N ALA A 182 -14.97 4.64 10.48
CA ALA A 182 -15.81 5.79 10.18
C ALA A 182 -15.28 6.54 8.94
N ILE A 183 -13.96 6.77 8.85
CA ILE A 183 -13.32 7.35 7.67
C ILE A 183 -13.58 6.50 6.42
N ALA A 184 -13.47 5.16 6.52
CA ALA A 184 -13.69 4.28 5.39
C ALA A 184 -15.14 4.37 4.87
N SER A 185 -16.12 4.41 5.78
CA SER A 185 -17.52 4.57 5.42
C SER A 185 -17.80 5.91 4.74
N ALA A 186 -17.32 7.00 5.33
CA ALA A 186 -17.51 8.35 4.81
C ALA A 186 -16.84 8.57 3.43
N VAL A 187 -15.61 8.06 3.27
CA VAL A 187 -14.89 8.10 2.00
C VAL A 187 -15.61 7.30 0.93
N LYS A 188 -16.06 6.09 1.24
CA LYS A 188 -16.81 5.26 0.30
C LYS A 188 -18.09 5.95 -0.16
N GLU A 189 -18.87 6.46 0.78
CA GLU A 189 -20.12 7.17 0.49
C GLU A 189 -19.89 8.40 -0.41
N MET A 190 -18.84 9.17 -0.12
CA MET A 190 -18.48 10.32 -0.96
C MET A 190 -18.11 9.89 -2.38
N LEU A 191 -17.25 8.88 -2.54
CA LEU A 191 -16.83 8.40 -3.85
C LEU A 191 -18.01 7.88 -4.69
N GLU A 192 -18.91 7.12 -4.07
CA GLU A 192 -20.12 6.60 -4.73
C GLU A 192 -21.07 7.74 -5.17
N LYS A 193 -21.24 8.77 -4.33
CA LYS A 193 -22.03 9.97 -4.67
C LYS A 193 -21.45 10.76 -5.84
N GLU A 194 -20.12 10.80 -5.95
CA GLU A 194 -19.42 11.46 -7.06
C GLU A 194 -19.34 10.56 -8.32
N GLY A 195 -19.98 9.39 -8.31
CA GLY A 195 -20.05 8.48 -9.46
C GLY A 195 -18.78 7.64 -9.68
N VAL A 196 -17.89 7.56 -8.69
CA VAL A 196 -16.69 6.71 -8.76
C VAL A 196 -17.08 5.26 -8.54
N ILE A 197 -16.71 4.39 -9.47
CA ILE A 197 -16.98 2.95 -9.38
C ILE A 197 -15.81 2.26 -8.65
N ILE A 198 -16.09 1.69 -7.49
CA ILE A 198 -15.12 0.91 -6.71
C ILE A 198 -15.11 -0.53 -7.23
N LYS A 199 -13.92 -1.02 -7.61
CA LYS A 199 -13.72 -2.37 -8.16
C LYS A 199 -12.56 -3.09 -7.48
N PRO A 200 -12.56 -4.44 -7.46
CA PRO A 200 -11.38 -5.21 -7.09
C PRO A 200 -10.21 -4.94 -8.02
N LEU A 201 -8.98 -4.88 -7.49
CA LEU A 201 -7.77 -4.60 -8.28
C LEU A 201 -7.61 -5.50 -9.53
N PRO A 202 -7.90 -6.82 -9.49
CA PRO A 202 -7.80 -7.68 -10.67
C PRO A 202 -8.72 -7.31 -11.84
N GLU A 203 -9.78 -6.52 -11.57
CA GLU A 203 -10.76 -6.07 -12.58
C GLU A 203 -10.42 -4.69 -13.16
N MET A 204 -9.35 -4.07 -12.67
CA MET A 204 -8.91 -2.75 -13.08
C MET A 204 -7.89 -2.80 -14.21
N GLN A 205 -7.87 -1.76 -15.04
CA GLN A 205 -6.81 -1.53 -16.02
C GLN A 205 -5.65 -0.81 -15.34
N LEU A 206 -4.68 -1.59 -14.85
CA LEU A 206 -3.53 -1.08 -14.13
C LEU A 206 -2.36 -0.78 -15.07
N ARG A 207 -1.43 0.06 -14.61
CA ARG A 207 -0.22 0.44 -15.32
C ARG A 207 0.75 -0.74 -15.40
N GLN A 208 1.32 -0.94 -16.58
CA GLN A 208 2.36 -1.95 -16.85
C GLN A 208 3.21 -1.48 -18.01
N GLN A 209 4.51 -1.70 -17.96
CA GLN A 209 5.36 -1.53 -19.13
C GLN A 209 5.03 -2.62 -20.16
N LYS A 210 4.87 -2.21 -21.43
CA LYS A 210 4.62 -3.13 -22.55
C LYS A 210 5.91 -3.77 -23.03
#